data_78f5c02f2dfc851f48488f9ecb6d29d6
#
_entry.id   78f5c02f2dfc851f48488f9ecb6d29d6
#
_cell.length_a   1.000
_cell.length_b   1.000
_cell.length_c   1.000
_cell.angle_alpha   90.00
_cell.angle_beta   90.00
_cell.angle_gamma   90.00
#
_symmetry.space_group_name_H-M   'P 1'
#
loop_
_entity.id
_entity.type
_entity.pdbx_description
1 polymer ?
#
loop_
_entity_poly.entity_id
_entity_poly.type
_entity_poly.pdbx_seq_one_letter_code
_entity_poly.pdbx_strand_id
1 'polypeptide(L)'
;KDYIDRHFAEEFSLQQMADALHVSPYYLAHVCKEATGYSPLQYVLRRRIGEAQTLLITTDLPVTRIAAQVGYDNPSHFNAQFSKAVGMPPRTFRREYVYHK
;
A
#
# COMPACT_ATOMS: atom_id res chain seq x y z
N LYS A 1 -5.29 -9.42 8.88
CA LYS A 1 -5.83 -8.26 8.18
C LYS A 1 -5.71 -6.98 8.99
N ASP A 2 -6.13 -7.02 10.25
CA ASP A 2 -6.00 -5.85 11.13
C ASP A 2 -4.56 -5.42 11.31
N TYR A 3 -3.64 -6.38 11.41
CA TYR A 3 -2.23 -6.05 11.53
C TYR A 3 -1.75 -5.23 10.33
N ILE A 4 -2.10 -5.67 9.13
CA ILE A 4 -1.67 -4.98 7.91
C ILE A 4 -2.35 -3.61 7.83
N ASP A 5 -3.61 -3.51 8.17
CA ASP A 5 -4.31 -2.24 8.13
C ASP A 5 -3.67 -1.19 9.05
N ARG A 6 -3.02 -1.63 10.13
CA ARG A 6 -2.35 -0.72 11.06
C ARG A 6 -0.90 -0.42 10.67
N HIS A 7 -0.25 -1.33 9.95
CA HIS A 7 1.20 -1.27 9.74
C HIS A 7 1.62 -1.22 8.28
N PHE A 8 0.69 -1.02 7.34
CA PHE A 8 1.04 -1.13 5.92
C PHE A 8 2.09 -0.10 5.47
N ALA A 9 2.20 1.02 6.15
CA ALA A 9 3.17 2.05 5.79
C ALA A 9 4.57 1.80 6.35
N GLU A 10 4.71 0.78 7.21
CA GLU A 10 5.99 0.42 7.78
C GLU A 10 6.69 -0.59 6.89
N GLU A 11 7.99 -0.77 7.12
CA GLU A 11 8.72 -1.79 6.40
C GLU A 11 8.08 -3.16 6.68
N PHE A 12 7.72 -3.87 5.63
CA PHE A 12 7.01 -5.14 5.80
C PHE A 12 7.97 -6.31 5.94
N SER A 13 7.71 -7.15 6.95
CA SER A 13 8.40 -8.42 7.12
C SER A 13 7.36 -9.47 7.49
N LEU A 14 7.28 -10.52 6.65
CA LEU A 14 6.37 -11.63 6.93
C LEU A 14 6.72 -12.30 8.25
N GLN A 15 8.02 -12.43 8.55
CA GLN A 15 8.46 -13.05 9.79
C GLN A 15 8.03 -12.23 11.00
N GLN A 16 8.20 -10.92 10.96
CA GLN A 16 7.78 -10.07 12.07
C GLN A 16 6.28 -10.12 12.27
N MET A 17 5.53 -10.12 11.19
CA MET A 17 4.07 -10.21 11.29
C MET A 17 3.65 -11.52 11.90
N ALA A 18 4.25 -12.63 11.45
CA ALA A 18 3.95 -13.95 11.99
C ALA A 18 4.29 -14.03 13.47
N ASP A 19 5.44 -13.46 13.86
CA ASP A 19 5.85 -13.44 15.26
C ASP A 19 4.86 -12.66 16.11
N ALA A 20 4.43 -11.51 15.62
CA ALA A 20 3.48 -10.67 16.35
C ALA A 20 2.13 -11.36 16.55
N LEU A 21 1.75 -12.20 15.61
CA LEU A 21 0.47 -12.92 15.66
C LEU A 21 0.61 -14.32 16.24
N HIS A 22 1.82 -14.72 16.61
CA HIS A 22 2.10 -16.03 17.24
C HIS A 22 1.73 -17.20 16.33
N VAL A 23 2.03 -17.07 15.03
CA VAL A 23 1.78 -18.13 14.06
C VAL A 23 3.02 -18.31 13.20
N SER A 24 3.06 -19.41 12.42
CA SER A 24 4.17 -19.60 11.49
C SER A 24 3.95 -18.73 10.24
N PRO A 25 5.04 -18.34 9.57
CA PRO A 25 4.90 -17.60 8.31
C PRO A 25 4.10 -18.35 7.26
N TYR A 26 4.27 -19.66 7.19
CA TYR A 26 3.55 -20.50 6.23
C TYR A 26 2.04 -20.44 6.50
N TYR A 27 1.66 -20.62 7.76
CA TYR A 27 0.25 -20.58 8.15
C TYR A 27 -0.35 -19.22 7.86
N LEU A 28 0.40 -18.15 8.20
CA LEU A 28 -0.06 -16.80 7.97
C LEU A 28 -0.31 -16.53 6.49
N ALA A 29 0.62 -16.95 5.63
CA ALA A 29 0.47 -16.76 4.19
C ALA A 29 -0.77 -17.47 3.67
N HIS A 30 -0.98 -18.70 4.15
CA HIS A 30 -2.13 -19.49 3.71
C HIS A 30 -3.45 -18.86 4.12
N VAL A 31 -3.57 -18.47 5.38
CA VAL A 31 -4.80 -17.88 5.91
C VAL A 31 -5.08 -16.54 5.24
N CYS A 32 -4.05 -15.73 5.04
CA CYS A 32 -4.21 -14.43 4.38
C CYS A 32 -4.73 -14.60 2.95
N LYS A 33 -4.15 -15.57 2.23
CA LYS A 33 -4.58 -15.85 0.87
C LYS A 33 -6.03 -16.31 0.82
N GLU A 34 -6.42 -17.15 1.75
CA GLU A 34 -7.81 -17.63 1.80
C GLU A 34 -8.79 -16.52 2.17
N ALA A 35 -8.40 -15.66 3.11
CA ALA A 35 -9.30 -14.62 3.59
C ALA A 35 -9.43 -13.45 2.62
N THR A 36 -8.35 -13.10 1.92
CA THR A 36 -8.31 -11.88 1.10
C THR A 36 -8.11 -12.14 -0.38
N GLY A 37 -7.67 -13.32 -0.76
CA GLY A 37 -7.29 -13.63 -2.13
C GLY A 37 -5.86 -13.21 -2.46
N TYR A 38 -5.14 -12.61 -1.51
CA TYR A 38 -3.80 -12.09 -1.72
C TYR A 38 -2.83 -12.62 -0.67
N SER A 39 -1.55 -12.75 -1.06
CA SER A 39 -0.51 -13.00 -0.08
C SER A 39 -0.38 -11.78 0.84
N PRO A 40 0.25 -11.93 2.02
CA PRO A 40 0.44 -10.78 2.90
C PRO A 40 1.15 -9.61 2.23
N LEU A 41 2.22 -9.88 1.44
CA LEU A 41 2.92 -8.81 0.75
C LEU A 41 2.02 -8.12 -0.27
N GLN A 42 1.30 -8.92 -1.07
CA GLN A 42 0.38 -8.34 -2.04
C GLN A 42 -0.67 -7.47 -1.36
N TYR A 43 -1.18 -7.91 -0.23
CA TYR A 43 -2.17 -7.14 0.51
C TYR A 43 -1.58 -5.83 1.01
N VAL A 44 -0.34 -5.86 1.55
CA VAL A 44 0.33 -4.64 1.99
C VAL A 44 0.47 -3.65 0.85
N LEU A 45 0.92 -4.12 -0.32
CA LEU A 45 1.11 -3.24 -1.46
C LEU A 45 -0.20 -2.63 -1.93
N ARG A 46 -1.27 -3.42 -1.92
CA ARG A 46 -2.59 -2.90 -2.29
C ARG A 46 -3.07 -1.84 -1.30
N ARG A 47 -2.82 -2.05 -0.01
CA ARG A 47 -3.20 -1.07 1.00
C ARG A 47 -2.42 0.24 0.83
N ARG A 48 -1.13 0.14 0.53
CA ARG A 48 -0.31 1.33 0.29
C ARG A 48 -0.83 2.15 -0.87
N ILE A 49 -1.12 1.48 -1.99
CA ILE A 49 -1.60 2.16 -3.18
C ILE A 49 -3.00 2.74 -2.95
N GLY A 50 -3.87 2.00 -2.26
CA GLY A 50 -5.21 2.49 -1.95
C GLY A 50 -5.18 3.74 -1.09
N GLU A 51 -4.32 3.78 -0.09
CA GLU A 51 -4.19 4.96 0.76
C GLU A 51 -3.61 6.12 -0.04
N ALA A 52 -2.64 5.84 -0.92
CA ALA A 52 -2.07 6.89 -1.77
C ALA A 52 -3.13 7.50 -2.66
N GLN A 53 -4.02 6.68 -3.24
CA GLN A 53 -5.11 7.20 -4.05
C GLN A 53 -6.01 8.13 -3.24
N THR A 54 -6.34 7.74 -2.02
CA THR A 54 -7.14 8.58 -1.14
C THR A 54 -6.46 9.91 -0.85
N LEU A 55 -5.16 9.87 -0.51
CA LEU A 55 -4.42 11.09 -0.21
C LEU A 55 -4.27 12.00 -1.44
N LEU A 56 -4.12 11.42 -2.62
CA LEU A 56 -4.03 12.20 -3.85
C LEU A 56 -5.31 12.97 -4.10
N ILE A 57 -6.45 12.39 -3.75
CA ILE A 57 -7.76 13.01 -3.99
C ILE A 57 -8.12 13.98 -2.89
N THR A 58 -7.80 13.67 -1.64
CA THR A 58 -8.31 14.40 -0.49
C THR A 58 -7.34 15.44 0.07
N THR A 59 -6.10 15.49 -0.42
CA THR A 59 -5.10 16.44 0.09
C THR A 59 -4.38 17.13 -1.05
N ASP A 60 -3.64 18.19 -0.71
CA ASP A 60 -2.75 18.87 -1.65
C ASP A 60 -1.29 18.48 -1.44
N LEU A 61 -1.04 17.43 -0.68
CA LEU A 61 0.32 17.01 -0.40
C LEU A 61 1.07 16.69 -1.69
N PRO A 62 2.36 17.07 -1.76
CA PRO A 62 3.18 16.66 -2.91
C PRO A 62 3.22 15.14 -3.03
N VAL A 63 3.34 14.64 -4.26
CA VAL A 63 3.38 13.20 -4.50
C VAL A 63 4.50 12.54 -3.70
N THR A 64 5.66 13.21 -3.58
CA THR A 64 6.78 12.68 -2.82
C THR A 64 6.45 12.49 -1.34
N ARG A 65 5.65 13.39 -0.78
CA ARG A 65 5.21 13.28 0.61
C ARG A 65 4.23 12.13 0.78
N ILE A 66 3.33 11.97 -0.17
CA ILE A 66 2.38 10.86 -0.15
C ILE A 66 3.13 9.53 -0.22
N ALA A 67 4.12 9.44 -1.11
CA ALA A 67 4.92 8.22 -1.23
C ALA A 67 5.55 7.84 0.11
N ALA A 68 6.14 8.81 0.81
CA ALA A 68 6.75 8.56 2.10
C ALA A 68 5.71 8.13 3.14
N GLN A 69 4.57 8.79 3.15
CA GLN A 69 3.52 8.48 4.13
C GLN A 69 2.96 7.07 3.99
N VAL A 70 2.92 6.55 2.76
CA VAL A 70 2.38 5.20 2.56
C VAL A 70 3.45 4.12 2.56
N GLY A 71 4.70 4.49 2.88
CA GLY A 71 5.72 3.48 3.16
C GLY A 71 6.78 3.30 2.09
N TYR A 72 6.91 4.23 1.15
CA TYR A 72 7.93 4.15 0.11
C TYR A 72 9.09 5.11 0.39
N ASP A 73 10.32 4.57 0.43
CA ASP A 73 11.52 5.38 0.62
C ASP A 73 11.91 6.12 -0.64
N ASN A 74 11.55 5.55 -1.79
CA ASN A 74 12.02 6.01 -3.09
C ASN A 74 10.81 6.41 -3.94
N PRO A 75 10.70 7.72 -4.29
CA PRO A 75 9.56 8.17 -5.11
C PRO A 75 9.47 7.49 -6.48
N SER A 76 10.61 7.13 -7.06
CA SER A 76 10.59 6.42 -8.35
C SER A 76 9.97 5.05 -8.22
N HIS A 77 10.28 4.34 -7.13
CA HIS A 77 9.69 3.04 -6.87
C HIS A 77 8.18 3.18 -6.64
N PHE A 78 7.79 4.20 -5.89
CA PHE A 78 6.37 4.48 -5.68
C PHE A 78 5.66 4.74 -7.01
N ASN A 79 6.23 5.60 -7.85
CA ASN A 79 5.62 5.91 -9.14
C ASN A 79 5.44 4.67 -10.00
N ALA A 80 6.45 3.80 -10.02
CA ALA A 80 6.38 2.56 -10.80
C ALA A 80 5.30 1.62 -10.28
N GLN A 81 5.24 1.44 -8.96
CA GLN A 81 4.25 0.57 -8.36
C GLN A 81 2.83 1.12 -8.52
N PHE A 82 2.67 2.42 -8.33
CA PHE A 82 1.37 3.07 -8.50
C PHE A 82 0.89 2.92 -9.95
N SER A 83 1.76 3.24 -10.91
CA SER A 83 1.40 3.16 -12.33
C SER A 83 1.01 1.75 -12.73
N LYS A 84 1.73 0.77 -12.23
CA LYS A 84 1.43 -0.63 -12.53
C LYS A 84 0.08 -1.05 -11.95
N ALA A 85 -0.23 -0.61 -10.74
CA ALA A 85 -1.46 -1.02 -10.06
C ALA A 85 -2.69 -0.25 -10.55
N VAL A 86 -2.53 1.03 -10.85
CA VAL A 86 -3.65 1.93 -11.15
C VAL A 86 -3.80 2.18 -12.64
N GLY A 87 -2.72 2.04 -13.41
CA GLY A 87 -2.76 2.25 -14.86
C GLY A 87 -2.33 3.64 -15.29
N MET A 88 -1.93 4.49 -14.35
CA MET A 88 -1.44 5.83 -14.66
C MET A 88 -0.59 6.35 -13.50
N PRO A 89 0.34 7.30 -13.77
CA PRO A 89 1.16 7.86 -12.70
C PRO A 89 0.35 8.63 -11.67
N PRO A 90 0.88 8.81 -10.46
CA PRO A 90 0.15 9.52 -9.40
C PRO A 90 -0.28 10.94 -9.78
N ARG A 91 0.57 11.68 -10.47
CA ARG A 91 0.22 13.04 -10.92
C ARG A 91 -0.96 13.03 -11.86
N THR A 92 -0.94 12.09 -12.81
CA THR A 92 -2.02 11.95 -13.77
C THR A 92 -3.30 11.55 -13.07
N PHE A 93 -3.18 10.62 -12.11
CA PHE A 93 -4.34 10.20 -11.33
C PHE A 93 -4.96 11.39 -10.59
N ARG A 94 -4.13 12.19 -9.93
CA ARG A 94 -4.62 13.37 -9.21
C ARG A 94 -5.34 14.33 -10.15
N ARG A 95 -4.73 14.60 -11.31
CA ARG A 95 -5.31 15.53 -12.29
C ARG A 95 -6.64 15.01 -12.82
N GLU A 96 -6.74 13.69 -13.05
CA GLU A 96 -7.93 13.09 -13.64
C GLU A 96 -9.07 12.93 -12.65
N TYR A 97 -8.75 12.66 -11.38
CA TYR A 97 -9.76 12.26 -10.40
C TYR A 97 -10.04 13.30 -9.32
N VAL A 98 -9.19 14.32 -9.18
CA VAL A 98 -9.54 15.40 -8.30
C VAL A 98 -10.54 16.31 -9.01
N TYR A 99 -11.62 16.59 -8.33
CA TYR A 99 -12.64 17.42 -8.91
C TYR A 99 -12.19 18.88 -8.95
N HIS A 100 -12.19 19.46 -10.13
CA HIS A 100 -11.79 20.85 -10.33
C HIS A 100 -13.03 21.71 -10.47
N LYS A 101 -13.07 22.77 -9.71
CA LYS A 101 -14.17 23.70 -9.73
C LYS A 101 -13.82 24.94 -10.49
#